data_f5d94346094f485839df6ad3d37ede46
#
_entry.id   f5d94346094f485839df6ad3d37ede46
#
_cell.length_a   1.000
_cell.length_b   1.000
_cell.length_c   1.000
_cell.angle_alpha   90.00
_cell.angle_beta   90.00
_cell.angle_gamma   90.00
#
_symmetry.space_group_name_H-M   'P 1'
#
loop_
_entity.id
_entity.type
_entity.pdbx_description
1 polymer ?
#
loop_
_entity_poly.entity_id
_entity_poly.type
_entity_poly.pdbx_seq_one_letter_code
_entity_poly.pdbx_strand_id
1 'polypeptide(L)'
;MKSKLITSARSRRSVLKGMAGAGALLAAGATPRFVQAQSSEPIRLGFQLHRTGIGASYGRWYERTASAALKVVNDAGGINGRPVEILYEDDGTDPKRGAEVVEKLTTQANCDLIFGALFSHVVMGSAPRAGELKVPYLVCSEGHHVASGVLNRWTLQPGITDVKSQVQAMAPWVTSNLGKKVTMVFPDYAFGHDHRDFFTAAVAAEGGEVIAHVAIPPTETSFTRYFPQIPSETEVLYHVMVGPAVLTFVKELGEFYGSGDRPEIFGFIDSLEAVDIASPGLEFLEGTHFWEGHPRYKQDNATEHETFYREAVGVDDNGASVSDPADVSTYAHMFSAWETLFAIKEAMEVAGYQGPADREKVVEAMEATTEYPEGQGHPQGPKTFNGKTHQAFGLQSISKVESGKLMRVHQTSMEDGFYPDEADYTTMSF
;
A
#
# COMPACT_ATOMS: atom_id res chain seq x y z
N MET A 1 -55.84 -44.58 -4.36
CA MET A 1 -56.84 -43.59 -3.98
C MET A 1 -56.41 -42.23 -4.49
N LYS A 2 -57.20 -41.64 -5.34
CA LYS A 2 -56.97 -40.36 -6.03
C LYS A 2 -57.34 -39.22 -5.08
N SER A 3 -56.53 -38.22 -4.93
CA SER A 3 -56.95 -36.90 -4.38
C SER A 3 -56.50 -35.81 -5.31
N LYS A 4 -57.45 -34.93 -5.63
CA LYS A 4 -57.44 -33.93 -6.68
C LYS A 4 -56.72 -32.64 -6.27
N LEU A 5 -55.92 -32.10 -7.18
CA LEU A 5 -55.50 -30.72 -7.22
C LEU A 5 -56.73 -29.81 -7.48
N ILE A 6 -56.87 -28.72 -6.71
CA ILE A 6 -57.74 -27.60 -7.02
C ILE A 6 -56.89 -26.35 -7.15
N THR A 7 -56.68 -25.93 -8.37
CA THR A 7 -56.15 -24.61 -8.75
C THR A 7 -57.29 -23.60 -8.74
N SER A 8 -57.16 -22.52 -7.96
CA SER A 8 -58.05 -21.35 -8.06
C SER A 8 -57.22 -20.12 -8.42
N ALA A 9 -57.33 -19.71 -9.67
CA ALA A 9 -56.85 -18.41 -10.15
C ALA A 9 -57.71 -17.29 -9.64
N ARG A 10 -57.16 -16.36 -8.85
CA ARG A 10 -57.81 -15.09 -8.49
C ARG A 10 -57.47 -14.00 -9.48
N SER A 11 -58.51 -13.47 -10.09
CA SER A 11 -58.53 -12.41 -11.09
C SER A 11 -58.10 -11.05 -10.49
N ARG A 12 -57.31 -10.29 -11.28
CA ARG A 12 -56.77 -8.95 -10.99
C ARG A 12 -57.82 -7.82 -10.88
N ARG A 13 -59.13 -8.12 -10.83
CA ARG A 13 -60.20 -7.13 -10.84
C ARG A 13 -60.85 -6.83 -9.49
N SER A 14 -60.42 -7.42 -8.38
CA SER A 14 -61.08 -7.23 -7.05
C SER A 14 -60.32 -6.33 -6.08
N VAL A 15 -59.24 -5.63 -6.50
CA VAL A 15 -58.46 -4.74 -5.62
C VAL A 15 -58.83 -3.25 -5.75
N LEU A 16 -59.75 -2.90 -6.63
CA LEU A 16 -60.09 -1.49 -6.93
C LEU A 16 -61.43 -1.00 -6.38
N LYS A 17 -62.05 -1.69 -5.41
CA LYS A 17 -63.28 -1.22 -4.75
C LYS A 17 -63.19 -1.31 -3.24
N GLY A 18 -62.42 -0.44 -2.59
CA GLY A 18 -62.33 -0.42 -1.15
C GLY A 18 -61.62 0.76 -0.54
N MET A 19 -61.60 1.93 -1.20
CA MET A 19 -61.11 3.17 -0.61
C MET A 19 -62.01 4.35 -0.94
N ALA A 20 -63.16 4.35 -0.30
CA ALA A 20 -63.97 5.57 -0.18
C ALA A 20 -64.57 5.56 1.23
N GLY A 21 -64.06 6.36 2.15
CA GLY A 21 -64.73 6.65 3.42
C GLY A 21 -63.81 6.52 4.62
N ALA A 22 -63.10 7.57 4.99
CA ALA A 22 -62.94 8.12 6.33
C ALA A 22 -61.97 9.30 6.27
N GLY A 23 -62.51 10.47 6.22
CA GLY A 23 -61.76 11.72 6.30
C GLY A 23 -61.41 12.11 7.69
N ALA A 24 -60.40 12.98 7.75
CA ALA A 24 -60.06 13.91 8.80
C ALA A 24 -59.72 13.33 10.21
N LEU A 25 -58.40 13.36 10.52
CA LEU A 25 -57.89 14.02 11.71
C LEU A 25 -56.35 13.74 11.84
N LEU A 26 -55.64 14.83 12.12
CA LEU A 26 -54.25 14.92 12.55
C LEU A 26 -53.26 15.45 11.51
N ALA A 27 -53.42 16.73 11.18
CA ALA A 27 -52.32 17.59 10.82
C ALA A 27 -51.53 17.93 12.10
N ALA A 28 -50.53 17.16 12.42
CA ALA A 28 -49.52 17.49 13.42
C ALA A 28 -48.14 17.20 12.86
N GLY A 29 -47.47 18.26 12.42
CA GLY A 29 -46.03 18.42 12.50
C GLY A 29 -45.15 17.42 11.74
N ALA A 30 -45.41 17.08 10.51
CA ALA A 30 -44.42 16.53 9.64
C ALA A 30 -43.68 17.71 8.98
N THR A 31 -42.62 18.21 9.62
CA THR A 31 -41.61 18.99 8.91
C THR A 31 -41.13 18.15 7.73
N PRO A 32 -41.18 18.68 6.51
CA PRO A 32 -40.59 17.97 5.37
C PRO A 32 -39.10 17.79 5.73
N ARG A 33 -38.69 16.57 6.01
CA ARG A 33 -37.28 16.20 5.90
C ARG A 33 -36.94 16.43 4.45
N PHE A 34 -36.22 17.50 4.18
CA PHE A 34 -35.53 17.61 2.91
C PHE A 34 -34.61 16.39 2.84
N VAL A 35 -35.03 15.38 2.12
CA VAL A 35 -34.13 14.37 1.60
C VAL A 35 -33.21 15.17 0.68
N GLN A 36 -32.04 15.52 1.17
CA GLN A 36 -31.02 16.17 0.37
C GLN A 36 -30.80 15.22 -0.80
N ALA A 37 -31.10 15.65 -2.00
CA ALA A 37 -30.92 14.82 -3.19
C ALA A 37 -29.44 14.47 -3.23
N GLN A 38 -29.13 13.18 -3.00
CA GLN A 38 -27.78 12.66 -3.07
C GLN A 38 -27.26 12.94 -4.48
N SER A 39 -26.09 13.55 -4.60
CA SER A 39 -25.50 13.84 -5.89
C SER A 39 -25.40 12.55 -6.70
N SER A 40 -25.92 12.55 -7.94
CA SER A 40 -25.78 11.43 -8.87
C SER A 40 -24.41 11.44 -9.57
N GLU A 41 -23.67 12.54 -9.41
CA GLU A 41 -22.33 12.68 -9.98
C GLU A 41 -21.35 11.72 -9.31
N PRO A 42 -20.48 11.06 -10.09
CA PRO A 42 -19.48 10.17 -9.53
C PRO A 42 -18.48 10.93 -8.64
N ILE A 43 -17.94 10.22 -7.65
CA ILE A 43 -16.76 10.68 -6.90
C ILE A 43 -15.55 10.40 -7.79
N ARG A 44 -14.74 11.43 -8.05
CA ARG A 44 -13.55 11.32 -8.90
C ARG A 44 -12.31 11.29 -8.04
N LEU A 45 -11.58 10.17 -8.07
CA LEU A 45 -10.31 10.01 -7.40
C LEU A 45 -9.19 10.11 -8.44
N GLY A 46 -8.19 10.93 -8.17
CA GLY A 46 -6.98 11.00 -8.98
C GLY A 46 -5.98 9.94 -8.52
N PHE A 47 -5.43 9.16 -9.43
CA PHE A 47 -4.35 8.25 -9.12
C PHE A 47 -3.06 8.75 -9.76
N GLN A 48 -2.10 9.17 -8.92
CA GLN A 48 -0.76 9.49 -9.35
C GLN A 48 0.02 8.19 -9.55
N LEU A 49 0.28 7.85 -10.79
CA LEU A 49 0.80 6.56 -11.23
C LEU A 49 2.18 6.71 -11.88
N HIS A 50 3.06 5.75 -11.69
CA HIS A 50 4.41 5.70 -12.27
C HIS A 50 4.46 4.65 -13.40
N ARG A 51 3.78 4.93 -14.53
CA ARG A 51 3.80 4.07 -15.72
C ARG A 51 5.14 4.04 -16.44
N THR A 52 5.93 5.09 -16.27
CA THR A 52 7.25 5.26 -16.90
C THR A 52 8.30 5.60 -15.86
N GLY A 53 9.59 5.61 -16.24
CA GLY A 53 10.69 5.83 -15.32
C GLY A 53 11.11 4.56 -14.58
N ILE A 54 11.83 4.70 -13.47
CA ILE A 54 12.32 3.56 -12.67
C ILE A 54 11.20 2.77 -12.00
N GLY A 55 10.02 3.39 -11.82
CA GLY A 55 8.85 2.77 -11.21
C GLY A 55 7.93 2.00 -12.16
N ALA A 56 8.26 1.87 -13.42
CA ALA A 56 7.34 1.32 -14.43
C ALA A 56 6.87 -0.12 -14.14
N SER A 57 7.71 -0.96 -13.56
CA SER A 57 7.36 -2.34 -13.17
C SER A 57 6.27 -2.38 -12.09
N TYR A 58 6.28 -1.41 -11.18
CA TYR A 58 5.27 -1.27 -10.12
C TYR A 58 3.97 -0.68 -10.67
N GLY A 59 4.05 0.32 -11.54
CA GLY A 59 2.90 1.11 -11.97
C GLY A 59 1.76 0.28 -12.56
N ARG A 60 2.05 -0.70 -13.41
CA ARG A 60 1.03 -1.58 -13.99
C ARG A 60 0.27 -2.40 -12.94
N TRP A 61 0.96 -2.88 -11.89
CA TRP A 61 0.33 -3.64 -10.83
C TRP A 61 -0.47 -2.76 -9.87
N TYR A 62 0.00 -1.54 -9.61
CA TYR A 62 -0.75 -0.53 -8.88
C TYR A 62 -2.05 -0.16 -9.60
N GLU A 63 -1.99 0.09 -10.92
CA GLU A 63 -3.17 0.38 -11.73
C GLU A 63 -4.17 -0.79 -11.72
N ARG A 64 -3.68 -2.02 -11.87
CA ARG A 64 -4.50 -3.22 -11.83
C ARG A 64 -5.16 -3.40 -10.47
N THR A 65 -4.41 -3.21 -9.40
CA THR A 65 -4.91 -3.35 -8.03
C THR A 65 -5.93 -2.27 -7.68
N ALA A 66 -5.65 -1.02 -7.98
CA ALA A 66 -6.60 0.07 -7.77
C ALA A 66 -7.88 -0.11 -8.60
N SER A 67 -7.77 -0.61 -9.84
CA SER A 67 -8.92 -0.93 -10.68
C SER A 67 -9.76 -2.08 -10.13
N ALA A 68 -9.13 -3.10 -9.55
CA ALA A 68 -9.82 -4.20 -8.89
C ALA A 68 -10.55 -3.73 -7.61
N ALA A 69 -9.88 -2.92 -6.78
CA ALA A 69 -10.48 -2.30 -5.59
C ALA A 69 -11.67 -1.41 -5.97
N LEU A 70 -11.52 -0.58 -7.01
CA LEU A 70 -12.59 0.26 -7.56
C LEU A 70 -13.82 -0.57 -7.94
N LYS A 71 -13.60 -1.70 -8.61
CA LYS A 71 -14.71 -2.60 -8.98
C LYS A 71 -15.43 -3.11 -7.74
N VAL A 72 -14.71 -3.55 -6.71
CA VAL A 72 -15.31 -4.04 -5.46
C VAL A 72 -16.11 -2.94 -4.76
N VAL A 73 -15.55 -1.74 -4.67
CA VAL A 73 -16.24 -0.58 -4.07
C VAL A 73 -17.53 -0.25 -4.83
N ASN A 74 -17.49 -0.22 -6.16
CA ASN A 74 -18.67 0.10 -6.98
C ASN A 74 -19.72 -1.02 -6.95
N ASP A 75 -19.32 -2.28 -6.96
CA ASP A 75 -20.23 -3.43 -6.84
C ASP A 75 -20.95 -3.42 -5.47
N ALA A 76 -20.33 -2.88 -4.43
CA ALA A 76 -20.92 -2.68 -3.11
C ALA A 76 -21.80 -1.40 -3.01
N GLY A 77 -21.97 -0.64 -4.09
CA GLY A 77 -22.81 0.56 -4.13
C GLY A 77 -22.04 1.88 -4.07
N GLY A 78 -20.74 1.86 -4.25
CA GLY A 78 -19.87 3.03 -4.26
C GLY A 78 -19.61 3.62 -2.87
N ILE A 79 -19.39 4.92 -2.80
CA ILE A 79 -19.18 5.69 -1.58
C ILE A 79 -20.40 6.58 -1.33
N ASN A 80 -21.04 6.46 -0.17
CA ASN A 80 -22.31 7.15 0.13
C ASN A 80 -23.38 6.95 -0.96
N GLY A 81 -23.41 5.76 -1.61
CA GLY A 81 -24.37 5.46 -2.69
C GLY A 81 -24.04 6.14 -4.02
N ARG A 82 -22.87 6.75 -4.18
CA ARG A 82 -22.38 7.37 -5.40
C ARG A 82 -21.33 6.47 -6.06
N PRO A 83 -21.35 6.29 -7.39
CA PRO A 83 -20.29 5.59 -8.09
C PRO A 83 -18.95 6.32 -7.94
N VAL A 84 -17.86 5.57 -7.99
CA VAL A 84 -16.50 6.09 -7.93
C VAL A 84 -15.83 5.93 -9.29
N GLU A 85 -15.05 6.91 -9.73
CA GLU A 85 -14.18 6.88 -10.90
C GLU A 85 -12.73 7.11 -10.47
N ILE A 86 -11.77 6.42 -11.09
CA ILE A 86 -10.34 6.71 -10.91
C ILE A 86 -9.77 7.26 -12.21
N LEU A 87 -9.10 8.40 -12.12
CA LEU A 87 -8.39 9.03 -13.23
C LEU A 87 -6.88 8.88 -13.00
N TYR A 88 -6.22 8.16 -13.90
CA TYR A 88 -4.80 7.81 -13.79
C TYR A 88 -3.94 8.79 -14.59
N GLU A 89 -2.89 9.34 -13.95
CA GLU A 89 -1.88 10.18 -14.58
C GLU A 89 -0.47 9.69 -14.25
N ASP A 90 0.39 9.63 -15.27
CA ASP A 90 1.77 9.16 -15.15
C ASP A 90 2.71 10.27 -14.69
N ASP A 91 3.36 10.08 -13.54
CA ASP A 91 4.36 10.99 -13.00
C ASP A 91 5.79 10.75 -13.54
N GLY A 92 6.00 9.65 -14.29
CA GLY A 92 7.30 9.30 -14.84
C GLY A 92 8.37 9.00 -13.81
N THR A 93 7.98 8.79 -12.54
CA THR A 93 8.89 8.68 -11.39
C THR A 93 9.76 9.93 -11.23
N ASP A 94 9.25 11.11 -11.62
CA ASP A 94 9.92 12.39 -11.56
C ASP A 94 9.18 13.35 -10.59
N PRO A 95 9.86 13.96 -9.60
CA PRO A 95 9.21 14.78 -8.58
C PRO A 95 8.56 16.06 -9.14
N LYS A 96 9.12 16.67 -10.18
CA LYS A 96 8.55 17.85 -10.81
C LYS A 96 7.27 17.49 -11.55
N ARG A 97 7.32 16.43 -12.34
CA ARG A 97 6.16 15.91 -13.05
C ARG A 97 5.08 15.42 -12.09
N GLY A 98 5.47 14.84 -10.96
CA GLY A 98 4.54 14.47 -9.89
C GLY A 98 3.72 15.67 -9.39
N ALA A 99 4.35 16.82 -9.14
CA ALA A 99 3.64 18.04 -8.76
C ALA A 99 2.69 18.53 -9.87
N GLU A 100 3.11 18.47 -11.14
CA GLU A 100 2.26 18.81 -12.31
C GLU A 100 1.05 17.86 -12.42
N VAL A 101 1.23 16.58 -12.11
CA VAL A 101 0.15 15.58 -12.08
C VAL A 101 -0.88 15.90 -10.99
N VAL A 102 -0.43 16.22 -9.77
CA VAL A 102 -1.33 16.65 -8.68
C VAL A 102 -2.14 17.88 -9.09
N GLU A 103 -1.50 18.88 -9.68
CA GLU A 103 -2.20 20.07 -10.19
C GLU A 103 -3.23 19.73 -11.25
N LYS A 104 -2.86 18.92 -12.26
CA LYS A 104 -3.75 18.51 -13.36
C LYS A 104 -4.96 17.74 -12.85
N LEU A 105 -4.74 16.75 -11.99
CA LEU A 105 -5.82 15.95 -11.41
C LEU A 105 -6.79 16.81 -10.59
N THR A 106 -6.25 17.76 -9.81
CA THR A 106 -7.08 18.62 -8.95
C THR A 106 -7.83 19.68 -9.73
N THR A 107 -7.17 20.41 -10.65
CA THR A 107 -7.70 21.65 -11.24
C THR A 107 -8.34 21.46 -12.61
N GLN A 108 -7.90 20.48 -13.38
CA GLN A 108 -8.40 20.22 -14.74
C GLN A 108 -9.36 19.02 -14.78
N ALA A 109 -8.99 17.93 -14.09
CA ALA A 109 -9.81 16.73 -14.00
C ALA A 109 -10.87 16.80 -12.89
N ASN A 110 -10.79 17.82 -12.00
CA ASN A 110 -11.68 18.02 -10.86
C ASN A 110 -11.80 16.78 -9.97
N CYS A 111 -10.67 16.14 -9.67
CA CYS A 111 -10.65 15.04 -8.72
C CYS A 111 -10.96 15.55 -7.29
N ASP A 112 -11.72 14.76 -6.57
CA ASP A 112 -12.13 15.04 -5.20
C ASP A 112 -10.95 14.87 -4.22
N LEU A 113 -10.20 13.77 -4.37
CA LEU A 113 -8.98 13.43 -3.65
C LEU A 113 -7.96 12.86 -4.63
N ILE A 114 -6.68 12.77 -4.18
CA ILE A 114 -5.61 12.14 -4.94
C ILE A 114 -4.97 11.05 -4.08
N PHE A 115 -4.62 9.92 -4.70
CA PHE A 115 -3.88 8.86 -4.03
C PHE A 115 -2.87 8.19 -4.97
N GLY A 116 -2.06 7.26 -4.46
CA GLY A 116 -0.99 6.61 -5.19
C GLY A 116 0.38 7.14 -4.79
N ALA A 117 1.27 7.37 -5.74
CA ALA A 117 2.66 7.77 -5.55
C ALA A 117 3.43 6.89 -4.57
N LEU A 118 4.23 5.97 -5.11
CA LEU A 118 5.06 5.06 -4.33
C LEU A 118 6.41 5.70 -3.95
N PHE A 119 7.09 6.35 -4.90
CA PHE A 119 8.47 6.78 -4.73
C PHE A 119 8.61 8.02 -3.85
N SER A 120 9.37 7.91 -2.76
CA SER A 120 9.52 8.94 -1.73
C SER A 120 9.94 10.31 -2.27
N HIS A 121 10.88 10.36 -3.22
CA HIS A 121 11.31 11.62 -3.83
C HIS A 121 10.21 12.27 -4.69
N VAL A 122 9.33 11.48 -5.29
CA VAL A 122 8.15 11.98 -6.02
C VAL A 122 7.12 12.54 -5.05
N VAL A 123 6.84 11.83 -3.95
CA VAL A 123 5.92 12.30 -2.89
C VAL A 123 6.40 13.64 -2.33
N MET A 124 7.71 13.76 -2.01
CA MET A 124 8.29 15.01 -1.52
C MET A 124 8.15 16.18 -2.50
N GLY A 125 8.15 15.91 -3.80
CA GLY A 125 7.89 16.91 -4.83
C GLY A 125 6.40 17.25 -4.98
N SER A 126 5.52 16.27 -4.81
CA SER A 126 4.07 16.38 -5.06
C SER A 126 3.28 16.92 -3.85
N ALA A 127 3.63 16.51 -2.63
CA ALA A 127 2.89 16.85 -1.41
C ALA A 127 2.76 18.36 -1.14
N PRO A 128 3.79 19.20 -1.35
CA PRO A 128 3.64 20.64 -1.21
C PRO A 128 2.53 21.20 -2.13
N ARG A 129 2.44 20.69 -3.37
CA ARG A 129 1.41 21.13 -4.31
C ARG A 129 0.02 20.69 -3.88
N ALA A 130 -0.13 19.49 -3.33
CA ALA A 130 -1.40 19.03 -2.76
C ALA A 130 -1.86 19.93 -1.61
N GLY A 131 -0.95 20.33 -0.72
CA GLY A 131 -1.22 21.27 0.36
C GLY A 131 -1.66 22.66 -0.13
N GLU A 132 -0.97 23.23 -1.12
CA GLU A 132 -1.35 24.50 -1.75
C GLU A 132 -2.76 24.45 -2.36
N LEU A 133 -3.12 23.33 -2.99
CA LEU A 133 -4.41 23.12 -3.63
C LEU A 133 -5.50 22.66 -2.65
N LYS A 134 -5.16 22.44 -1.39
CA LYS A 134 -6.06 21.94 -0.34
C LYS A 134 -6.80 20.68 -0.80
N VAL A 135 -6.05 19.70 -1.31
CA VAL A 135 -6.57 18.41 -1.74
C VAL A 135 -5.94 17.30 -0.90
N PRO A 136 -6.74 16.40 -0.30
CA PRO A 136 -6.19 15.23 0.40
C PRO A 136 -5.36 14.38 -0.55
N TYR A 137 -4.14 14.05 -0.13
CA TYR A 137 -3.15 13.32 -0.88
C TYR A 137 -2.70 12.10 -0.08
N LEU A 138 -3.19 10.93 -0.48
CA LEU A 138 -2.95 9.69 0.23
C LEU A 138 -1.88 8.89 -0.51
N VAL A 139 -0.73 8.73 0.13
CA VAL A 139 0.44 8.14 -0.51
C VAL A 139 0.59 6.65 -0.21
N CYS A 140 1.13 5.92 -1.17
CA CYS A 140 1.51 4.51 -1.06
C CYS A 140 3.03 4.35 -0.85
N SER A 141 3.70 5.43 -0.45
CA SER A 141 5.15 5.49 -0.23
C SER A 141 5.51 4.99 1.17
N GLU A 142 6.67 4.38 1.31
CA GLU A 142 7.22 3.91 2.59
C GLU A 142 8.18 4.91 3.24
N GLY A 143 8.45 6.06 2.61
CA GLY A 143 9.32 7.08 3.20
C GLY A 143 8.78 7.65 4.50
N HIS A 144 9.69 7.96 5.44
CA HIS A 144 9.34 8.51 6.75
C HIS A 144 8.90 9.98 6.74
N HIS A 145 8.95 10.63 5.58
CA HIS A 145 8.65 12.06 5.43
C HIS A 145 7.21 12.46 5.83
N VAL A 146 6.24 11.54 5.80
CA VAL A 146 4.88 11.84 6.28
C VAL A 146 4.88 11.94 7.80
N ALA A 147 5.37 10.93 8.51
CA ALA A 147 5.36 10.91 9.97
C ALA A 147 6.32 11.91 10.62
N SER A 148 7.35 12.38 9.91
CA SER A 148 8.34 13.35 10.41
C SER A 148 7.84 14.79 10.52
N GLY A 149 6.66 15.12 9.98
CA GLY A 149 6.09 16.47 10.00
C GLY A 149 6.72 17.46 9.01
N VAL A 150 7.54 17.00 8.05
CA VAL A 150 8.14 17.87 7.03
C VAL A 150 7.19 18.20 5.88
N LEU A 151 6.03 17.55 5.82
CA LEU A 151 4.99 17.80 4.84
C LEU A 151 3.86 18.67 5.44
N ASN A 152 2.67 18.52 4.92
CA ASN A 152 1.50 19.30 5.32
C ASN A 152 0.36 18.37 5.77
N ARG A 153 -0.66 18.95 6.43
CA ARG A 153 -1.82 18.22 6.96
C ARG A 153 -2.65 17.49 5.90
N TRP A 154 -2.48 17.81 4.62
CA TRP A 154 -3.21 17.19 3.51
C TRP A 154 -2.62 15.86 3.05
N THR A 155 -1.43 15.49 3.53
CA THR A 155 -0.71 14.28 3.11
C THR A 155 -0.79 13.19 4.18
N LEU A 156 -1.33 12.01 3.81
CA LEU A 156 -1.55 10.89 4.72
C LEU A 156 -1.02 9.58 4.11
N GLN A 157 -0.66 8.61 4.96
CA GLN A 157 -0.08 7.32 4.60
C GLN A 157 -0.83 6.17 5.30
N PRO A 158 -2.08 5.87 4.90
CA PRO A 158 -2.91 4.89 5.59
C PRO A 158 -2.70 3.45 5.14
N GLY A 159 -2.19 3.23 3.92
CA GLY A 159 -2.16 1.92 3.26
C GLY A 159 -0.91 1.09 3.53
N ILE A 160 0.18 1.71 3.98
CA ILE A 160 1.48 1.04 4.14
C ILE A 160 2.25 1.63 5.33
N THR A 161 3.09 0.80 5.93
CA THR A 161 3.99 1.17 7.04
C THR A 161 5.23 1.88 6.49
N ASP A 162 5.75 2.87 7.22
CA ASP A 162 6.98 3.55 6.80
C ASP A 162 8.26 2.77 7.13
N VAL A 163 9.37 3.16 6.49
CA VAL A 163 10.68 2.53 6.65
C VAL A 163 11.14 2.47 8.11
N LYS A 164 10.90 3.53 8.89
CA LYS A 164 11.33 3.56 10.31
C LYS A 164 10.66 2.47 11.12
N SER A 165 9.35 2.34 11.00
CA SER A 165 8.58 1.28 11.64
C SER A 165 9.02 -0.11 11.19
N GLN A 166 9.19 -0.31 9.87
CA GLN A 166 9.58 -1.58 9.28
C GLN A 166 10.92 -2.07 9.82
N VAL A 167 11.96 -1.23 9.74
CA VAL A 167 13.32 -1.63 10.16
C VAL A 167 13.44 -1.78 11.66
N GLN A 168 12.69 -0.97 12.43
CA GLN A 168 12.65 -1.11 13.90
C GLN A 168 12.02 -2.45 14.30
N ALA A 169 10.97 -2.89 13.62
CA ALA A 169 10.33 -4.16 13.88
C ALA A 169 11.20 -5.37 13.50
N MET A 170 12.06 -5.25 12.50
CA MET A 170 12.84 -6.37 11.96
C MET A 170 14.24 -6.51 12.58
N ALA A 171 14.86 -5.43 13.00
CA ALA A 171 16.24 -5.43 13.49
C ALA A 171 16.51 -6.42 14.64
N PRO A 172 15.60 -6.59 15.64
CA PRO A 172 15.78 -7.59 16.70
C PRO A 172 15.91 -9.01 16.18
N TRP A 173 15.11 -9.38 15.18
CA TRP A 173 15.18 -10.70 14.57
C TRP A 173 16.49 -10.90 13.78
N VAL A 174 16.87 -9.90 12.98
CA VAL A 174 18.11 -9.93 12.18
C VAL A 174 19.33 -10.10 13.04
N THR A 175 19.48 -9.28 14.09
CA THR A 175 20.64 -9.32 14.99
C THR A 175 20.72 -10.59 15.86
N SER A 176 19.56 -11.20 16.13
CA SER A 176 19.48 -12.43 16.92
C SER A 176 19.67 -13.71 16.10
N ASN A 177 19.33 -13.70 14.81
CA ASN A 177 19.28 -14.91 14.00
C ASN A 177 20.30 -14.95 12.85
N LEU A 178 20.72 -13.79 12.33
CA LEU A 178 21.61 -13.73 11.17
C LEU A 178 23.02 -13.26 11.53
N GLY A 179 23.15 -12.19 12.33
CA GLY A 179 24.45 -11.66 12.74
C GLY A 179 24.38 -10.21 13.18
N LYS A 180 25.47 -9.70 13.74
CA LYS A 180 25.55 -8.37 14.36
C LYS A 180 26.41 -7.37 13.57
N LYS A 181 27.26 -7.84 12.65
CA LYS A 181 28.07 -6.97 11.79
C LYS A 181 27.41 -6.88 10.41
N VAL A 182 26.72 -5.77 10.17
CA VAL A 182 25.89 -5.58 8.98
C VAL A 182 26.60 -4.66 7.99
N THR A 183 26.56 -5.01 6.72
CA THR A 183 26.84 -4.08 5.61
C THR A 183 25.53 -3.78 4.89
N MET A 184 25.28 -2.51 4.61
CA MET A 184 24.09 -2.07 3.88
C MET A 184 24.41 -1.73 2.43
N VAL A 185 23.57 -2.21 1.49
CA VAL A 185 23.58 -1.82 0.07
C VAL A 185 22.21 -1.21 -0.25
N PHE A 186 22.18 0.04 -0.68
CA PHE A 186 20.93 0.76 -0.85
C PHE A 186 20.97 1.75 -2.03
N PRO A 187 19.82 2.10 -2.63
CA PRO A 187 19.75 3.08 -3.69
C PRO A 187 19.95 4.50 -3.16
N ASP A 188 20.75 5.31 -3.86
CA ASP A 188 21.15 6.66 -3.44
C ASP A 188 20.02 7.68 -3.71
N TYR A 189 18.91 7.57 -2.98
CA TYR A 189 17.82 8.54 -2.91
C TYR A 189 17.06 8.42 -1.57
N ALA A 190 16.03 9.25 -1.35
CA ALA A 190 15.36 9.41 -0.05
C ALA A 190 14.99 8.08 0.66
N PHE A 191 14.39 7.13 -0.05
CA PHE A 191 14.04 5.82 0.48
C PHE A 191 15.26 5.04 1.00
N GLY A 192 16.33 4.98 0.22
CA GLY A 192 17.56 4.30 0.63
C GLY A 192 18.25 5.01 1.80
N HIS A 193 18.16 6.33 1.86
CA HIS A 193 18.68 7.12 2.98
C HIS A 193 17.90 6.85 4.27
N ASP A 194 16.56 6.74 4.21
CA ASP A 194 15.74 6.36 5.35
C ASP A 194 16.15 4.98 5.88
N HIS A 195 16.32 3.99 4.98
CA HIS A 195 16.82 2.66 5.37
C HIS A 195 18.20 2.73 6.03
N ARG A 196 19.14 3.48 5.43
CA ARG A 196 20.47 3.68 6.00
C ARG A 196 20.40 4.19 7.43
N ASP A 197 19.65 5.26 7.65
CA ASP A 197 19.66 5.96 8.93
C ASP A 197 18.89 5.19 10.01
N PHE A 198 17.69 4.73 9.69
CA PHE A 198 16.83 4.04 10.66
C PHE A 198 17.28 2.60 10.94
N PHE A 199 17.75 1.86 9.92
CA PHE A 199 18.24 0.50 10.16
C PHE A 199 19.56 0.51 10.92
N THR A 200 20.45 1.47 10.65
CA THR A 200 21.68 1.64 11.43
C THR A 200 21.35 1.89 12.90
N ALA A 201 20.40 2.77 13.19
CA ALA A 201 19.97 3.06 14.55
C ALA A 201 19.31 1.84 15.23
N ALA A 202 18.45 1.11 14.50
CA ALA A 202 17.76 -0.07 15.00
C ALA A 202 18.72 -1.23 15.30
N VAL A 203 19.68 -1.50 14.42
CA VAL A 203 20.74 -2.51 14.63
C VAL A 203 21.60 -2.15 15.84
N ALA A 204 21.97 -0.87 16.00
CA ALA A 204 22.74 -0.41 17.14
C ALA A 204 21.99 -0.57 18.47
N ALA A 205 20.67 -0.34 18.49
CA ALA A 205 19.83 -0.54 19.66
C ALA A 205 19.82 -2.01 20.11
N GLU A 206 19.97 -2.96 19.18
CA GLU A 206 20.06 -4.40 19.44
C GLU A 206 21.50 -4.90 19.71
N GLY A 207 22.45 -3.98 19.87
CA GLY A 207 23.86 -4.31 20.15
C GLY A 207 24.60 -4.90 18.95
N GLY A 208 24.15 -4.59 17.74
CA GLY A 208 24.85 -4.83 16.48
C GLY A 208 25.55 -3.56 15.98
N GLU A 209 26.19 -3.65 14.82
CA GLU A 209 26.90 -2.54 14.17
C GLU A 209 26.72 -2.62 12.65
N VAL A 210 26.38 -1.49 12.03
CA VAL A 210 26.48 -1.35 10.58
C VAL A 210 27.89 -0.87 10.25
N ILE A 211 28.72 -1.78 9.72
CA ILE A 211 30.15 -1.57 9.49
C ILE A 211 30.48 -0.93 8.15
N ALA A 212 29.55 -0.97 7.19
CA ALA A 212 29.71 -0.30 5.89
C ALA A 212 28.37 0.07 5.27
N HIS A 213 28.39 1.17 4.50
CA HIS A 213 27.26 1.67 3.72
C HIS A 213 27.68 1.80 2.25
N VAL A 214 27.01 1.08 1.35
CA VAL A 214 27.27 1.10 -0.09
C VAL A 214 26.04 1.72 -0.79
N ALA A 215 26.15 3.00 -1.10
CA ALA A 215 25.12 3.74 -1.83
C ALA A 215 25.29 3.51 -3.34
N ILE A 216 24.21 3.17 -4.04
CA ILE A 216 24.20 2.88 -5.48
C ILE A 216 23.22 3.82 -6.18
N PRO A 217 23.65 4.56 -7.22
CA PRO A 217 22.73 5.40 -7.98
C PRO A 217 21.52 4.59 -8.51
N PRO A 218 20.29 5.10 -8.43
CA PRO A 218 19.07 4.36 -8.82
C PRO A 218 19.00 4.06 -10.34
N THR A 219 19.84 4.71 -11.13
CA THR A 219 19.96 4.49 -12.59
C THR A 219 21.09 3.53 -12.97
N GLU A 220 21.75 2.92 -11.97
CA GLU A 220 22.85 2.00 -12.19
C GLU A 220 22.35 0.68 -12.84
N THR A 221 23.12 0.14 -13.73
CA THR A 221 22.79 -1.09 -14.48
C THR A 221 23.83 -2.20 -14.36
N SER A 222 24.99 -1.94 -13.69
CA SER A 222 26.03 -2.92 -13.40
C SER A 222 26.62 -2.68 -12.01
N PHE A 223 26.71 -3.69 -11.21
CA PHE A 223 26.91 -3.58 -9.76
C PHE A 223 28.25 -4.14 -9.27
N THR A 224 28.97 -4.91 -10.09
CA THR A 224 30.20 -5.60 -9.70
C THR A 224 31.28 -4.68 -9.10
N ARG A 225 31.33 -3.40 -9.50
CA ARG A 225 32.28 -2.40 -8.95
C ARG A 225 31.99 -1.98 -7.52
N TYR A 226 30.80 -2.26 -7.01
CA TYR A 226 30.38 -1.91 -5.65
C TYR A 226 30.67 -3.03 -4.64
N PHE A 227 30.67 -4.29 -5.05
CA PHE A 227 30.84 -5.43 -4.16
C PHE A 227 32.18 -5.49 -3.40
N PRO A 228 33.32 -5.04 -3.99
CA PRO A 228 34.56 -4.92 -3.24
C PRO A 228 34.54 -3.94 -2.07
N GLN A 229 33.50 -3.12 -1.94
CA GLN A 229 33.29 -2.24 -0.80
C GLN A 229 32.64 -2.96 0.40
N ILE A 230 32.19 -4.20 0.22
CA ILE A 230 31.64 -5.04 1.30
C ILE A 230 32.82 -5.63 2.07
N PRO A 231 33.01 -5.28 3.37
CA PRO A 231 34.09 -5.82 4.18
C PRO A 231 33.98 -7.34 4.36
N SER A 232 35.12 -8.02 4.46
CA SER A 232 35.17 -9.48 4.63
C SER A 232 34.61 -9.96 5.98
N GLU A 233 34.56 -9.07 6.99
CA GLU A 233 34.00 -9.33 8.31
C GLU A 233 32.48 -9.13 8.39
N THR A 234 31.82 -8.84 7.26
CA THR A 234 30.35 -8.72 7.17
C THR A 234 29.70 -10.06 7.51
N GLU A 235 28.85 -10.07 8.52
CA GLU A 235 28.04 -11.23 8.92
C GLU A 235 26.70 -11.23 8.16
N VAL A 236 26.12 -10.03 7.97
CA VAL A 236 24.84 -9.83 7.28
C VAL A 236 25.00 -8.78 6.20
N LEU A 237 24.61 -9.11 4.96
CA LEU A 237 24.45 -8.15 3.88
C LEU A 237 22.98 -7.78 3.78
N TYR A 238 22.63 -6.58 4.24
CA TYR A 238 21.30 -6.01 4.10
C TYR A 238 21.20 -5.20 2.81
N HIS A 239 20.29 -5.55 1.91
CA HIS A 239 20.12 -4.79 0.69
C HIS A 239 18.65 -4.40 0.44
N VAL A 240 18.47 -3.18 -0.06
CA VAL A 240 17.16 -2.59 -0.39
C VAL A 240 17.13 -2.08 -1.82
N MET A 241 17.77 -2.80 -2.73
CA MET A 241 17.83 -2.41 -4.14
C MET A 241 16.45 -2.50 -4.79
N VAL A 242 16.14 -1.51 -5.62
CA VAL A 242 14.87 -1.36 -6.33
C VAL A 242 15.10 -0.92 -7.77
N GLY A 243 14.10 -1.07 -8.63
CA GLY A 243 14.13 -0.59 -10.00
C GLY A 243 14.44 -1.66 -11.04
N PRO A 244 14.54 -1.28 -12.32
CA PRO A 244 14.54 -2.23 -13.44
C PRO A 244 15.79 -3.11 -13.54
N ALA A 245 16.91 -2.70 -12.92
CA ALA A 245 18.17 -3.46 -12.95
C ALA A 245 18.35 -4.41 -11.75
N VAL A 246 17.34 -4.56 -10.89
CA VAL A 246 17.44 -5.34 -9.67
C VAL A 246 17.79 -6.81 -9.90
N LEU A 247 17.28 -7.42 -10.98
CA LEU A 247 17.63 -8.79 -11.36
C LEU A 247 19.13 -8.91 -11.72
N THR A 248 19.69 -7.89 -12.37
CA THR A 248 21.14 -7.83 -12.66
C THR A 248 21.93 -7.74 -11.36
N PHE A 249 21.49 -6.90 -10.41
CA PHE A 249 22.12 -6.82 -9.07
C PHE A 249 22.18 -8.19 -8.39
N VAL A 250 21.05 -8.91 -8.33
CA VAL A 250 20.98 -10.23 -7.69
C VAL A 250 21.90 -11.24 -8.38
N LYS A 251 21.93 -11.27 -9.73
CA LYS A 251 22.80 -12.18 -10.48
C LYS A 251 24.29 -11.87 -10.30
N GLU A 252 24.67 -10.60 -10.44
CA GLU A 252 26.06 -10.18 -10.25
C GLU A 252 26.52 -10.40 -8.80
N LEU A 253 25.65 -10.24 -7.81
CA LEU A 253 25.95 -10.54 -6.41
C LEU A 253 26.19 -12.05 -6.22
N GLY A 254 25.36 -12.90 -6.83
CA GLY A 254 25.54 -14.35 -6.83
C GLY A 254 26.82 -14.77 -7.53
N GLU A 255 27.19 -14.15 -8.66
CA GLU A 255 28.44 -14.41 -9.36
C GLU A 255 29.67 -13.97 -8.53
N PHE A 256 29.57 -12.85 -7.83
CA PHE A 256 30.65 -12.32 -6.98
C PHE A 256 31.02 -13.27 -5.84
N TYR A 257 30.03 -13.82 -5.16
CA TYR A 257 30.26 -14.79 -4.09
C TYR A 257 30.50 -16.21 -4.62
N GLY A 258 29.92 -16.57 -5.75
CA GLY A 258 30.02 -17.91 -6.31
C GLY A 258 29.59 -19.01 -5.34
N SER A 259 30.45 -20.02 -5.16
CA SER A 259 30.29 -21.09 -4.18
C SER A 259 31.13 -20.87 -2.90
N GLY A 260 31.73 -19.69 -2.76
CA GLY A 260 32.56 -19.33 -1.62
C GLY A 260 31.76 -18.96 -0.38
N ASP A 261 32.48 -18.64 0.70
CA ASP A 261 31.86 -18.12 1.93
C ASP A 261 31.21 -16.76 1.62
N ARG A 262 29.98 -16.61 2.08
CA ARG A 262 29.20 -15.38 1.93
C ARG A 262 28.55 -15.01 3.25
N PRO A 263 28.26 -13.71 3.49
CA PRO A 263 27.43 -13.30 4.60
C PRO A 263 26.00 -13.84 4.46
N GLU A 264 25.25 -13.86 5.54
CA GLU A 264 23.80 -14.01 5.46
C GLU A 264 23.21 -12.87 4.64
N ILE A 265 22.36 -13.19 3.66
CA ILE A 265 21.70 -12.19 2.84
C ILE A 265 20.33 -11.91 3.44
N PHE A 266 20.09 -10.64 3.79
CA PHE A 266 18.82 -10.14 4.24
C PHE A 266 18.41 -9.00 3.29
N GLY A 267 17.36 -9.22 2.52
CA GLY A 267 16.94 -8.28 1.48
C GLY A 267 15.55 -7.70 1.72
N PHE A 268 15.33 -6.57 1.09
CA PHE A 268 13.98 -6.09 0.85
C PHE A 268 13.40 -6.82 -0.35
N ILE A 269 12.14 -7.25 -0.26
CA ILE A 269 11.50 -8.05 -1.29
C ILE A 269 11.48 -7.38 -2.67
N ASP A 270 11.56 -6.04 -2.72
CA ASP A 270 11.66 -5.29 -3.97
C ASP A 270 12.85 -5.68 -4.83
N SER A 271 13.91 -6.19 -4.20
CA SER A 271 15.04 -6.77 -4.93
C SER A 271 14.67 -8.01 -5.73
N LEU A 272 13.48 -8.57 -5.49
CA LEU A 272 12.91 -9.70 -6.23
C LEU A 272 11.59 -9.33 -6.92
N GLU A 273 11.21 -8.05 -6.95
CA GLU A 273 10.03 -7.59 -7.65
C GLU A 273 10.08 -7.96 -9.12
N ALA A 274 8.97 -8.48 -9.63
CA ALA A 274 8.86 -8.99 -10.99
C ALA A 274 9.85 -10.12 -11.33
N VAL A 275 10.46 -10.78 -10.33
CA VAL A 275 11.40 -11.88 -10.51
C VAL A 275 10.77 -13.18 -10.05
N ASP A 276 10.72 -14.18 -10.94
CA ASP A 276 10.47 -15.56 -10.55
C ASP A 276 11.74 -16.15 -9.94
N ILE A 277 11.73 -16.30 -8.59
CA ILE A 277 12.90 -16.78 -7.84
C ILE A 277 13.26 -18.24 -8.11
N ALA A 278 12.37 -19.00 -8.73
CA ALA A 278 12.65 -20.37 -9.20
C ALA A 278 13.35 -20.40 -10.57
N SER A 279 13.57 -19.25 -11.19
CA SER A 279 14.23 -19.14 -12.50
C SER A 279 15.67 -19.65 -12.46
N PRO A 280 16.16 -20.31 -13.51
CA PRO A 280 17.55 -20.75 -13.61
C PRO A 280 18.55 -19.59 -13.46
N GLY A 281 19.64 -19.83 -12.74
CA GLY A 281 20.69 -18.83 -12.46
C GLY A 281 20.41 -17.97 -11.23
N LEU A 282 19.39 -18.32 -10.43
CA LEU A 282 19.07 -17.69 -9.17
C LEU A 282 19.25 -18.63 -7.97
N GLU A 283 19.95 -19.76 -8.16
CA GLU A 283 20.23 -20.74 -7.09
C GLU A 283 20.97 -20.12 -5.89
N PHE A 284 21.67 -19.02 -6.12
CA PHE A 284 22.31 -18.21 -5.08
C PHE A 284 21.29 -17.71 -4.02
N LEU A 285 20.03 -17.51 -4.39
CA LEU A 285 19.00 -17.04 -3.48
C LEU A 285 18.60 -18.10 -2.44
N GLU A 286 18.86 -19.38 -2.67
CA GLU A 286 18.49 -20.44 -1.73
C GLU A 286 19.10 -20.17 -0.35
N GLY A 287 18.29 -20.21 0.68
CA GLY A 287 18.67 -19.91 2.07
C GLY A 287 18.73 -18.42 2.44
N THR A 288 18.55 -17.50 1.49
CA THR A 288 18.51 -16.05 1.77
C THR A 288 17.20 -15.64 2.41
N HIS A 289 17.21 -14.51 3.11
CA HIS A 289 16.04 -13.99 3.82
C HIS A 289 15.59 -12.66 3.22
N PHE A 290 14.27 -12.46 3.17
CA PHE A 290 13.65 -11.21 2.70
C PHE A 290 12.55 -10.78 3.64
N TRP A 291 12.40 -9.47 3.84
CA TRP A 291 11.24 -8.95 4.52
C TRP A 291 10.21 -8.43 3.52
N GLU A 292 8.94 -8.54 3.91
CA GLU A 292 7.77 -8.26 3.11
C GLU A 292 6.71 -7.59 4.00
N GLY A 293 6.14 -6.49 3.55
CA GLY A 293 4.97 -5.91 4.21
C GLY A 293 3.75 -6.84 4.09
N HIS A 294 3.59 -7.48 2.93
CA HIS A 294 2.56 -8.50 2.67
C HIS A 294 3.17 -9.65 1.88
N PRO A 295 3.15 -10.90 2.41
CA PRO A 295 3.83 -12.02 1.79
C PRO A 295 3.38 -12.31 0.36
N ARG A 296 4.33 -12.32 -0.59
CA ARG A 296 4.04 -12.61 -2.00
C ARG A 296 3.50 -14.02 -2.21
N TYR A 297 4.13 -15.00 -1.58
CA TYR A 297 3.66 -16.38 -1.60
C TYR A 297 2.55 -16.57 -0.57
N LYS A 298 1.41 -17.10 -1.02
CA LYS A 298 0.30 -17.40 -0.12
C LYS A 298 0.75 -18.36 0.98
N GLN A 299 0.54 -17.98 2.22
CA GLN A 299 0.90 -18.78 3.39
C GLN A 299 -0.22 -19.78 3.72
N ASP A 300 0.11 -20.87 4.44
CA ASP A 300 -0.86 -21.88 4.85
C ASP A 300 -1.99 -21.34 5.73
N ASN A 301 -1.73 -20.25 6.43
CA ASN A 301 -2.70 -19.55 7.29
C ASN A 301 -3.29 -18.29 6.64
N ALA A 302 -3.23 -18.18 5.32
CA ALA A 302 -3.86 -17.08 4.57
C ALA A 302 -5.35 -17.00 4.88
N THR A 303 -5.84 -15.80 5.13
CA THR A 303 -7.24 -15.57 5.49
C THR A 303 -8.15 -15.61 4.26
N GLU A 304 -9.46 -15.64 4.50
CA GLU A 304 -10.43 -15.50 3.41
C GLU A 304 -10.34 -14.12 2.74
N HIS A 305 -9.92 -13.09 3.47
CA HIS A 305 -9.73 -11.72 2.96
C HIS A 305 -8.52 -11.63 2.02
N GLU A 306 -7.41 -12.27 2.38
CA GLU A 306 -6.26 -12.38 1.48
C GLU A 306 -6.62 -13.18 0.22
N THR A 307 -7.35 -14.29 0.38
CA THR A 307 -7.79 -15.10 -0.76
C THR A 307 -8.68 -14.29 -1.70
N PHE A 308 -9.65 -13.55 -1.15
CA PHE A 308 -10.51 -12.64 -1.92
C PHE A 308 -9.71 -11.56 -2.67
N TYR A 309 -8.74 -10.95 -2.00
CA TYR A 309 -7.86 -9.94 -2.62
C TYR A 309 -7.09 -10.53 -3.81
N ARG A 310 -6.47 -11.71 -3.64
CA ARG A 310 -5.75 -12.40 -4.72
C ARG A 310 -6.65 -12.68 -5.92
N GLU A 311 -7.83 -13.20 -5.69
CA GLU A 311 -8.82 -13.48 -6.73
C GLU A 311 -9.26 -12.19 -7.45
N ALA A 312 -9.58 -11.13 -6.71
CA ALA A 312 -10.02 -9.87 -7.26
C ALA A 312 -8.96 -9.19 -8.15
N VAL A 313 -7.69 -9.21 -7.71
CA VAL A 313 -6.56 -8.67 -8.48
C VAL A 313 -6.14 -9.61 -9.61
N GLY A 314 -6.43 -10.90 -9.48
CA GLY A 314 -6.07 -11.95 -10.43
C GLY A 314 -4.62 -12.39 -10.32
N VAL A 315 -4.15 -12.62 -9.09
CA VAL A 315 -2.84 -13.22 -8.79
C VAL A 315 -3.01 -14.62 -8.20
N ASP A 316 -2.10 -15.51 -8.53
CA ASP A 316 -2.07 -16.89 -8.03
C ASP A 316 -1.40 -16.99 -6.64
N ASP A 317 -1.28 -18.19 -6.12
CA ASP A 317 -0.67 -18.46 -4.82
C ASP A 317 0.84 -18.14 -4.76
N ASN A 318 1.51 -17.97 -5.90
CA ASN A 318 2.91 -17.56 -6.00
C ASN A 318 3.08 -16.04 -6.18
N GLY A 319 1.97 -15.30 -6.29
CA GLY A 319 1.98 -13.87 -6.55
C GLY A 319 2.22 -13.51 -8.02
N ALA A 320 2.02 -14.45 -8.95
CA ALA A 320 2.06 -14.19 -10.38
C ALA A 320 0.66 -13.98 -10.96
N SER A 321 0.57 -13.38 -12.14
CA SER A 321 -0.71 -13.20 -12.83
C SER A 321 -1.32 -14.55 -13.19
N VAL A 322 -2.59 -14.77 -12.84
CA VAL A 322 -3.34 -15.97 -13.25
C VAL A 322 -3.42 -16.11 -14.77
N SER A 323 -3.45 -15.00 -15.52
CA SER A 323 -3.52 -14.99 -16.98
C SER A 323 -2.16 -15.13 -17.67
N ASP A 324 -1.08 -14.81 -17.00
CA ASP A 324 0.29 -14.92 -17.49
C ASP A 324 1.25 -15.20 -16.32
N PRO A 325 1.58 -16.45 -16.02
CA PRO A 325 2.46 -16.81 -14.92
C PRO A 325 3.89 -16.24 -14.99
N ALA A 326 4.32 -15.76 -16.16
CA ALA A 326 5.61 -15.05 -16.29
C ALA A 326 5.53 -13.59 -15.81
N ASP A 327 4.32 -13.05 -15.63
CA ASP A 327 4.08 -11.72 -15.11
C ASP A 327 3.98 -11.77 -13.58
N VAL A 328 5.13 -11.77 -12.90
CA VAL A 328 5.23 -11.75 -11.44
C VAL A 328 4.84 -10.37 -10.91
N SER A 329 4.02 -10.34 -9.87
CA SER A 329 3.47 -9.10 -9.31
C SER A 329 4.43 -8.41 -8.33
N THR A 330 4.17 -7.13 -8.11
CA THR A 330 4.74 -6.31 -7.03
C THR A 330 3.92 -6.49 -5.74
N TYR A 331 3.68 -7.75 -5.35
CA TYR A 331 2.71 -8.12 -4.34
C TYR A 331 2.94 -7.46 -2.99
N ALA A 332 4.19 -7.33 -2.61
CA ALA A 332 4.58 -6.76 -1.31
C ALA A 332 4.24 -5.26 -1.17
N HIS A 333 3.90 -4.58 -2.27
CA HIS A 333 3.58 -3.15 -2.30
C HIS A 333 2.21 -2.83 -2.87
N MET A 334 1.79 -3.52 -3.94
CA MET A 334 0.56 -3.17 -4.66
C MET A 334 -0.69 -3.18 -3.79
N PHE A 335 -0.69 -3.97 -2.68
CA PHE A 335 -1.79 -3.99 -1.73
C PHE A 335 -2.08 -2.60 -1.14
N SER A 336 -1.06 -1.73 -1.05
CA SER A 336 -1.22 -0.39 -0.50
C SER A 336 -2.18 0.48 -1.33
N ALA A 337 -2.25 0.28 -2.66
CA ALA A 337 -3.22 0.95 -3.52
C ALA A 337 -4.65 0.49 -3.23
N TRP A 338 -4.83 -0.80 -2.92
CA TRP A 338 -6.12 -1.36 -2.50
C TRP A 338 -6.56 -0.78 -1.16
N GLU A 339 -5.73 -0.93 -0.14
CA GLU A 339 -6.05 -0.52 1.22
C GLU A 339 -6.21 0.99 1.36
N THR A 340 -5.43 1.79 0.61
CA THR A 340 -5.61 3.24 0.57
C THR A 340 -6.98 3.62 -0.01
N LEU A 341 -7.46 2.94 -1.06
CA LEU A 341 -8.79 3.21 -1.61
C LEU A 341 -9.90 2.89 -0.59
N PHE A 342 -9.76 1.80 0.17
CA PHE A 342 -10.72 1.48 1.22
C PHE A 342 -10.66 2.46 2.39
N ALA A 343 -9.48 2.91 2.80
CA ALA A 343 -9.33 3.98 3.79
C ALA A 343 -9.99 5.29 3.32
N ILE A 344 -9.86 5.65 2.03
CA ILE A 344 -10.59 6.79 1.43
C ILE A 344 -12.10 6.58 1.54
N LYS A 345 -12.58 5.39 1.16
CA LYS A 345 -14.01 5.06 1.24
C LYS A 345 -14.55 5.25 2.65
N GLU A 346 -13.89 4.66 3.63
CA GLU A 346 -14.29 4.73 5.04
C GLU A 346 -14.30 6.17 5.57
N ALA A 347 -13.25 6.94 5.28
CA ALA A 347 -13.16 8.33 5.70
C ALA A 347 -14.23 9.22 5.03
N MET A 348 -14.49 9.03 3.74
CA MET A 348 -15.54 9.76 3.02
C MET A 348 -16.94 9.41 3.54
N GLU A 349 -17.19 8.15 3.91
CA GLU A 349 -18.46 7.72 4.49
C GLU A 349 -18.68 8.33 5.88
N VAL A 350 -17.65 8.32 6.74
CA VAL A 350 -17.67 8.95 8.06
C VAL A 350 -17.87 10.46 7.94
N ALA A 351 -17.17 11.12 7.02
CA ALA A 351 -17.28 12.56 6.76
C ALA A 351 -18.64 12.95 6.14
N GLY A 352 -19.43 11.99 5.65
CA GLY A 352 -20.64 12.27 4.88
C GLY A 352 -20.36 13.09 3.62
N TYR A 353 -19.26 12.77 2.93
CA TYR A 353 -18.71 13.54 1.82
C TYR A 353 -19.71 13.81 0.69
N GLN A 354 -19.89 15.09 0.34
CA GLN A 354 -20.76 15.55 -0.75
C GLN A 354 -19.98 16.19 -1.90
N GLY A 355 -18.79 16.74 -1.65
CA GLY A 355 -17.98 17.41 -2.67
C GLY A 355 -16.75 18.11 -2.08
N PRO A 356 -15.98 18.85 -2.90
CA PRO A 356 -14.70 19.42 -2.52
C PRO A 356 -14.69 20.31 -1.25
N ALA A 357 -15.83 20.90 -0.88
CA ALA A 357 -15.97 21.65 0.35
C ALA A 357 -15.85 20.80 1.63
N ASP A 358 -15.97 19.48 1.51
CA ASP A 358 -15.86 18.54 2.64
C ASP A 358 -14.48 17.87 2.73
N ARG A 359 -13.49 18.29 1.94
CA ARG A 359 -12.14 17.70 1.95
C ARG A 359 -11.47 17.73 3.32
N GLU A 360 -11.61 18.85 4.05
CA GLU A 360 -11.10 19.00 5.42
C GLU A 360 -11.73 17.95 6.35
N LYS A 361 -13.04 17.72 6.25
CA LYS A 361 -13.74 16.69 7.04
C LYS A 361 -13.25 15.26 6.75
N VAL A 362 -12.83 14.97 5.52
CA VAL A 362 -12.25 13.67 5.19
C VAL A 362 -10.91 13.48 5.88
N VAL A 363 -10.05 14.50 5.89
CA VAL A 363 -8.78 14.46 6.64
C VAL A 363 -9.05 14.29 8.13
N GLU A 364 -9.98 15.08 8.72
CA GLU A 364 -10.37 14.95 10.13
C GLU A 364 -10.96 13.58 10.47
N ALA A 365 -11.73 12.96 9.56
CA ALA A 365 -12.24 11.61 9.74
C ALA A 365 -11.11 10.57 9.75
N MET A 366 -10.10 10.73 8.91
CA MET A 366 -8.90 9.88 8.95
C MET A 366 -8.09 10.09 10.22
N GLU A 367 -7.87 11.34 10.63
CA GLU A 367 -7.17 11.67 11.88
C GLU A 367 -7.86 11.08 13.12
N ALA A 368 -9.19 10.94 13.08
CA ALA A 368 -9.97 10.31 14.13
C ALA A 368 -9.97 8.77 14.07
N THR A 369 -9.53 8.19 12.96
CA THR A 369 -9.40 6.73 12.81
C THR A 369 -8.17 6.26 13.58
N THR A 370 -8.32 5.22 14.39
CA THR A 370 -7.21 4.67 15.17
C THR A 370 -6.81 3.27 14.68
N GLU A 371 -7.67 2.61 13.93
CA GLU A 371 -7.52 1.20 13.58
C GLU A 371 -8.22 0.89 12.24
N TYR A 372 -7.57 0.12 11.41
CA TYR A 372 -8.17 -0.53 10.25
C TYR A 372 -8.17 -2.03 10.52
N PRO A 373 -9.30 -2.65 10.87
CA PRO A 373 -9.37 -4.08 11.15
C PRO A 373 -9.13 -4.90 9.87
N GLU A 374 -8.60 -6.10 10.04
CA GLU A 374 -8.52 -7.06 8.94
C GLU A 374 -9.91 -7.26 8.32
N GLY A 375 -9.95 -7.26 6.99
CA GLY A 375 -11.19 -7.38 6.24
C GLY A 375 -10.95 -7.32 4.73
N GLN A 376 -12.01 -7.27 3.94
CA GLN A 376 -11.91 -7.14 2.49
C GLN A 376 -11.17 -5.88 2.06
N GLY A 377 -11.28 -4.79 2.83
CA GLY A 377 -10.59 -3.53 2.57
C GLY A 377 -9.12 -3.55 3.01
N HIS A 378 -8.78 -4.39 3.98
CA HIS A 378 -7.45 -4.46 4.61
C HIS A 378 -6.97 -5.91 4.70
N PRO A 379 -6.63 -6.56 3.56
CA PRO A 379 -6.29 -7.98 3.48
C PRO A 379 -4.91 -8.32 4.05
N GLN A 380 -4.03 -7.34 4.24
CA GLN A 380 -2.71 -7.52 4.88
C GLN A 380 -2.84 -7.94 6.35
N GLY A 381 -3.93 -7.59 6.99
CA GLY A 381 -4.18 -7.74 8.41
C GLY A 381 -4.55 -6.42 9.07
N PRO A 382 -4.76 -6.41 10.39
CA PRO A 382 -5.10 -5.19 11.10
C PRO A 382 -3.95 -4.19 11.06
N LYS A 383 -4.29 -2.88 11.03
CA LYS A 383 -3.34 -1.77 11.15
C LYS A 383 -3.82 -0.78 12.19
N THR A 384 -2.87 -0.21 12.92
CA THR A 384 -3.10 0.99 13.72
C THR A 384 -2.79 2.21 12.86
N PHE A 385 -3.63 3.22 12.91
CA PHE A 385 -3.36 4.50 12.26
C PHE A 385 -3.17 5.60 13.31
N ASN A 386 -2.06 6.31 13.21
CA ASN A 386 -1.77 7.45 14.08
C ASN A 386 -2.22 8.74 13.39
N GLY A 387 -3.38 9.25 13.80
CA GLY A 387 -3.95 10.47 13.24
C GLY A 387 -3.13 11.74 13.48
N LYS A 388 -2.19 11.75 14.44
CA LYS A 388 -1.29 12.87 14.64
C LYS A 388 -0.17 12.89 13.61
N THR A 389 0.43 11.74 13.34
CA THR A 389 1.57 11.61 12.42
C THR A 389 1.15 11.23 11.01
N HIS A 390 -0.14 10.98 10.77
CA HIS A 390 -0.71 10.52 9.51
C HIS A 390 -0.12 9.20 8.99
N GLN A 391 0.37 8.35 9.91
CA GLN A 391 1.10 7.13 9.61
C GLN A 391 0.36 5.87 10.07
N ALA A 392 0.30 4.86 9.20
CA ALA A 392 -0.15 3.53 9.56
C ALA A 392 1.00 2.66 10.07
N PHE A 393 0.68 1.79 11.04
CA PHE A 393 1.54 0.74 11.56
C PHE A 393 0.89 -0.62 11.29
N GLY A 394 1.67 -1.58 10.86
CA GLY A 394 1.20 -2.91 10.51
C GLY A 394 2.26 -3.98 10.73
N LEU A 395 1.85 -5.23 10.55
CA LEU A 395 2.72 -6.39 10.67
C LEU A 395 3.79 -6.39 9.57
N GLN A 396 4.97 -6.92 9.88
CA GLN A 396 6.01 -7.22 8.90
C GLN A 396 6.29 -8.72 8.91
N SER A 397 6.63 -9.27 7.77
CA SER A 397 7.00 -10.68 7.63
C SER A 397 8.46 -10.80 7.22
N ILE A 398 9.16 -11.81 7.73
CA ILE A 398 10.46 -12.24 7.24
C ILE A 398 10.28 -13.62 6.65
N SER A 399 10.62 -13.75 5.39
CA SER A 399 10.54 -15.00 4.62
C SER A 399 11.94 -15.46 4.24
N LYS A 400 12.12 -16.78 4.16
CA LYS A 400 13.34 -17.42 3.68
C LYS A 400 13.06 -18.07 2.33
N VAL A 401 14.02 -18.00 1.43
CA VAL A 401 13.96 -18.72 0.17
C VAL A 401 14.27 -20.19 0.43
N GLU A 402 13.28 -21.06 0.21
CA GLU A 402 13.38 -22.50 0.35
C GLU A 402 12.74 -23.19 -0.87
N SER A 403 13.55 -23.97 -1.61
CA SER A 403 13.11 -24.66 -2.83
C SER A 403 12.46 -23.71 -3.86
N GLY A 404 13.04 -22.53 -4.03
CA GLY A 404 12.57 -21.49 -4.96
C GLY A 404 11.28 -20.79 -4.55
N LYS A 405 10.90 -20.82 -3.27
CA LYS A 405 9.74 -20.13 -2.71
C LYS A 405 10.10 -19.31 -1.48
N LEU A 406 9.36 -18.26 -1.23
CA LEU A 406 9.46 -17.46 -0.01
C LEU A 406 8.54 -18.06 1.07
N MET A 407 9.15 -18.71 2.05
CA MET A 407 8.44 -19.31 3.18
C MET A 407 8.62 -18.42 4.42
N ARG A 408 7.51 -17.93 4.99
CA ARG A 408 7.56 -17.07 6.16
C ARG A 408 8.14 -17.80 7.36
N VAL A 409 9.23 -17.26 7.90
CA VAL A 409 9.93 -17.79 9.09
C VAL A 409 9.67 -16.97 10.33
N HIS A 410 9.23 -15.71 10.16
CA HIS A 410 8.90 -14.81 11.26
C HIS A 410 7.83 -13.81 10.84
N GLN A 411 6.99 -13.41 11.80
CA GLN A 411 6.08 -12.27 11.68
C GLN A 411 6.20 -11.44 12.95
N THR A 412 6.37 -10.13 12.78
CA THR A 412 6.47 -9.19 13.89
C THR A 412 5.10 -8.99 14.56
N SER A 413 5.09 -8.46 15.78
CA SER A 413 3.88 -7.83 16.30
C SER A 413 3.73 -6.42 15.69
N MET A 414 2.57 -5.83 15.86
CA MET A 414 2.34 -4.44 15.41
C MET A 414 3.13 -3.46 16.29
N GLU A 415 3.22 -3.75 17.58
CA GLU A 415 3.91 -2.93 18.58
C GLU A 415 5.42 -2.85 18.34
N ASP A 416 6.02 -3.86 17.71
CA ASP A 416 7.45 -3.87 17.38
C ASP A 416 7.84 -2.70 16.45
N GLY A 417 6.88 -2.23 15.65
CA GLY A 417 7.08 -1.10 14.74
C GLY A 417 6.75 0.28 15.33
N PHE A 418 6.20 0.37 16.55
CA PHE A 418 5.79 1.66 17.11
C PHE A 418 6.98 2.51 17.52
N TYR A 419 6.91 3.81 17.21
CA TYR A 419 7.84 4.83 17.66
C TYR A 419 7.09 6.07 18.18
N PRO A 420 7.73 6.93 19.01
CA PRO A 420 7.10 8.15 19.51
C PRO A 420 6.66 9.11 18.39
N ASP A 421 5.57 9.84 18.62
CA ASP A 421 5.09 10.87 17.70
C ASP A 421 6.20 11.92 17.45
N GLU A 422 6.53 12.16 16.19
CA GLU A 422 7.48 13.19 15.76
C GLU A 422 6.78 14.45 15.25
N ALA A 423 5.49 14.33 14.92
CA ALA A 423 4.64 15.41 14.46
C ALA A 423 3.25 15.33 15.08
N ASP A 424 2.52 16.45 15.05
CA ASP A 424 1.10 16.48 15.35
C ASP A 424 0.40 17.36 14.30
N TYR A 425 -0.01 16.74 13.20
CA TYR A 425 -0.70 17.40 12.11
C TYR A 425 -2.07 17.94 12.52
N THR A 426 -2.72 17.36 13.55
CA THR A 426 -4.04 17.80 14.02
C THR A 426 -3.99 19.23 14.59
N THR A 427 -2.81 19.70 14.97
CA THR A 427 -2.58 21.07 15.47
C THR A 427 -2.20 22.06 14.37
N MET A 428 -1.94 21.58 13.15
CA MET A 428 -1.61 22.41 12.01
C MET A 428 -2.87 22.91 11.31
N SER A 429 -2.79 24.10 10.71
CA SER A 429 -3.88 24.62 9.87
C SER A 429 -3.99 23.84 8.56
N PHE A 430 -5.19 23.77 8.01
CA PHE A 430 -5.45 23.32 6.65
C PHE A 430 -4.98 24.32 5.59
#